data_981db870e5704ed52d671b2dada6ad75
#
_entry.id   981db870e5704ed52d671b2dada6ad75
#
_cell.length_a   1.000
_cell.length_b   1.000
_cell.length_c   1.000
_cell.angle_alpha   90.00
_cell.angle_beta   90.00
_cell.angle_gamma   90.00
#
_symmetry.space_group_name_H-M   'P 1'
#
loop_
_entity.id
_entity.type
_entity.pdbx_description
1 polymer ?
#
loop_
_entity_poly.entity_id
_entity_poly.type
_entity_poly.pdbx_seq_one_letter_code
_entity_poly.pdbx_strand_id
1 'polypeptide(L)'
;SNKKTNIEASINSNQDGVISGLGIIELVFKNIDANTNVTNHLSDCDEVKNGTEIARVIGDSHSILAAERVALNFLGHMSGIASETNKYVKSIANTKARILSTRKTTPGLRAIEKYAVRCGGGYNHRYGLDYGILIKDNHIKAAGGIEKALKIIKNNKPYMTDIEVEVDTIEQFLECQRLDVRYILLDNMSPQYISECIKNNKIGAILEAS
;
A
#
# COMPACT_ATOMS: atom_id res chain seq x y z
N SER A 1 -3.78 -42.38 -21.71
CA SER A 1 -4.81 -42.41 -20.66
C SER A 1 -4.38 -41.45 -19.56
N ASN A 2 -5.05 -40.27 -19.50
CA ASN A 2 -4.84 -39.32 -18.41
C ASN A 2 -5.42 -39.91 -17.11
N LYS A 3 -4.66 -40.74 -16.39
CA LYS A 3 -5.02 -41.10 -15.03
C LYS A 3 -4.84 -39.86 -14.18
N LYS A 4 -5.93 -39.34 -13.60
CA LYS A 4 -5.85 -38.34 -12.55
C LYS A 4 -5.05 -38.94 -11.38
N THR A 5 -3.95 -38.27 -11.04
CA THR A 5 -3.09 -38.69 -9.93
C THR A 5 -3.16 -37.63 -8.85
N ASN A 6 -3.78 -37.94 -7.72
CA ASN A 6 -3.77 -37.04 -6.58
C ASN A 6 -2.38 -36.95 -5.97
N ILE A 7 -1.93 -35.73 -5.78
CA ILE A 7 -0.67 -35.42 -5.09
C ILE A 7 -0.92 -34.43 -3.95
N GLU A 8 0.05 -34.39 -3.05
CA GLU A 8 0.16 -33.40 -2.00
C GLU A 8 1.39 -32.54 -2.27
N ALA A 9 1.25 -31.21 -2.20
CA ALA A 9 2.33 -30.24 -2.35
C ALA A 9 2.32 -29.24 -1.20
N SER A 10 3.51 -28.89 -0.69
CA SER A 10 3.69 -27.88 0.34
C SER A 10 4.19 -26.58 -0.28
N ILE A 11 3.66 -25.45 0.19
CA ILE A 11 4.15 -24.11 -0.08
C ILE A 11 4.95 -23.64 1.12
N ASN A 12 6.25 -23.42 0.93
CA ASN A 12 7.17 -23.02 1.99
C ASN A 12 7.75 -21.65 1.72
N SER A 13 7.99 -20.87 2.77
CA SER A 13 8.74 -19.62 2.66
C SER A 13 10.22 -19.90 2.37
N ASN A 14 10.80 -19.16 1.46
CA ASN A 14 12.24 -19.22 1.15
C ASN A 14 13.06 -18.10 1.82
N GLN A 15 12.40 -17.25 2.61
CA GLN A 15 13.02 -16.17 3.37
C GLN A 15 12.15 -15.74 4.56
N ASP A 16 12.70 -14.94 5.47
CA ASP A 16 11.93 -14.26 6.51
C ASP A 16 11.05 -13.16 5.90
N GLY A 17 9.83 -12.98 6.43
CA GLY A 17 8.94 -11.95 5.92
C GLY A 17 7.56 -11.92 6.59
N VAL A 18 6.61 -11.26 5.92
CA VAL A 18 5.19 -11.19 6.30
C VAL A 18 4.36 -11.76 5.18
N ILE A 19 3.43 -12.65 5.50
CA ILE A 19 2.55 -13.31 4.53
C ILE A 19 1.41 -12.37 4.13
N SER A 20 1.11 -12.37 2.82
CA SER A 20 -0.08 -11.71 2.27
C SER A 20 -0.51 -12.38 0.98
N GLY A 21 -1.82 -12.70 0.86
CA GLY A 21 -2.42 -13.23 -0.36
C GLY A 21 -2.86 -14.68 -0.30
N LEU A 22 -3.01 -15.27 0.88
CA LEU A 22 -3.45 -16.67 1.05
C LEU A 22 -4.82 -16.93 0.40
N GLY A 23 -5.77 -16.02 0.53
CA GLY A 23 -7.07 -16.14 -0.14
C GLY A 23 -6.98 -16.15 -1.66
N ILE A 24 -5.98 -15.46 -2.23
CA ILE A 24 -5.78 -15.45 -3.69
C ILE A 24 -5.23 -16.78 -4.18
N ILE A 25 -4.27 -17.37 -3.46
CA ILE A 25 -3.73 -18.68 -3.87
C ILE A 25 -4.83 -19.74 -3.85
N GLU A 26 -5.71 -19.73 -2.86
CA GLU A 26 -6.86 -20.64 -2.82
C GLU A 26 -7.77 -20.45 -4.05
N LEU A 27 -8.10 -19.19 -4.37
CA LEU A 27 -8.90 -18.87 -5.56
C LEU A 27 -8.23 -19.35 -6.86
N VAL A 28 -6.92 -19.18 -7.00
CA VAL A 28 -6.18 -19.60 -8.21
C VAL A 28 -6.28 -21.12 -8.38
N PHE A 29 -6.03 -21.90 -7.34
CA PHE A 29 -6.14 -23.36 -7.41
C PHE A 29 -7.57 -23.81 -7.72
N LYS A 30 -8.56 -23.25 -7.04
CA LYS A 30 -9.99 -23.60 -7.25
C LYS A 30 -10.52 -23.19 -8.62
N ASN A 31 -9.98 -22.15 -9.24
CA ASN A 31 -10.34 -21.77 -10.62
C ASN A 31 -9.85 -22.79 -11.65
N ILE A 32 -8.76 -23.50 -11.38
CA ILE A 32 -8.26 -24.56 -12.27
C ILE A 32 -9.01 -25.87 -12.02
N ASP A 33 -9.20 -26.23 -10.75
CA ASP A 33 -9.97 -27.41 -10.36
C ASP A 33 -10.65 -27.16 -9.01
N ALA A 34 -11.98 -27.09 -9.01
CA ALA A 34 -12.80 -26.85 -7.82
C ALA A 34 -12.62 -27.92 -6.72
N ASN A 35 -12.12 -29.11 -7.06
CA ASN A 35 -11.85 -30.19 -6.10
C ASN A 35 -10.47 -30.07 -5.43
N THR A 36 -9.63 -29.11 -5.85
CA THR A 36 -8.35 -28.85 -5.18
C THR A 36 -8.60 -28.35 -3.77
N ASN A 37 -8.00 -29.02 -2.79
CA ASN A 37 -8.05 -28.59 -1.40
C ASN A 37 -6.80 -27.81 -1.03
N VAL A 38 -6.97 -26.59 -0.51
CA VAL A 38 -5.89 -25.75 0.01
C VAL A 38 -6.09 -25.58 1.51
N THR A 39 -5.11 -25.97 2.29
CA THR A 39 -5.09 -25.80 3.74
C THR A 39 -4.02 -24.79 4.10
N ASN A 40 -4.40 -23.63 4.59
CA ASN A 40 -3.49 -22.60 5.07
C ASN A 40 -3.09 -22.93 6.52
N HIS A 41 -1.79 -22.94 6.81
CA HIS A 41 -1.25 -23.14 8.17
C HIS A 41 -1.05 -21.81 8.89
N LEU A 42 -1.08 -20.71 8.13
CA LEU A 42 -0.88 -19.35 8.59
C LEU A 42 -2.05 -18.47 8.12
N SER A 43 -2.07 -17.26 8.64
CA SER A 43 -2.99 -16.20 8.22
C SER A 43 -2.23 -15.08 7.49
N ASP A 44 -2.93 -14.32 6.67
CA ASP A 44 -2.37 -13.07 6.16
C ASP A 44 -1.99 -12.16 7.34
N CYS A 45 -0.89 -11.44 7.19
CA CYS A 45 -0.21 -10.61 8.18
C CYS A 45 0.67 -11.36 9.20
N ASP A 46 0.74 -12.70 9.19
CA ASP A 46 1.67 -13.44 10.03
C ASP A 46 3.11 -13.24 9.58
N GLU A 47 4.03 -13.13 10.55
CA GLU A 47 5.47 -13.17 10.30
C GLU A 47 5.93 -14.61 10.10
N VAL A 48 6.80 -14.85 9.13
CA VAL A 48 7.34 -16.17 8.82
C VAL A 48 8.86 -16.16 8.81
N LYS A 49 9.42 -17.33 9.05
CA LYS A 49 10.85 -17.63 8.91
C LYS A 49 11.11 -18.46 7.66
N ASN A 50 12.33 -18.37 7.15
CA ASN A 50 12.77 -19.25 6.08
C ASN A 50 12.50 -20.72 6.43
N GLY A 51 11.92 -21.48 5.50
CA GLY A 51 11.56 -22.87 5.64
C GLY A 51 10.19 -23.14 6.30
N THR A 52 9.47 -22.11 6.76
CA THR A 52 8.13 -22.29 7.34
C THR A 52 7.15 -22.76 6.26
N GLU A 53 6.40 -23.83 6.53
CA GLU A 53 5.29 -24.28 5.70
C GLU A 53 4.11 -23.32 5.85
N ILE A 54 3.73 -22.69 4.73
CA ILE A 54 2.69 -21.66 4.67
C ILE A 54 1.32 -22.29 4.43
N ALA A 55 1.27 -23.20 3.45
CA ALA A 55 0.04 -23.86 3.03
C ALA A 55 0.34 -25.21 2.41
N ARG A 56 -0.68 -26.06 2.39
CA ARG A 56 -0.67 -27.38 1.78
C ARG A 56 -1.76 -27.49 0.74
N VAL A 57 -1.44 -28.07 -0.41
CA VAL A 57 -2.35 -28.20 -1.55
C VAL A 57 -2.48 -29.69 -1.90
N ILE A 58 -3.71 -30.18 -1.96
CA ILE A 58 -4.02 -31.58 -2.32
C ILE A 58 -4.99 -31.57 -3.50
N GLY A 59 -4.65 -32.28 -4.57
CA GLY A 59 -5.49 -32.35 -5.76
C GLY A 59 -4.84 -33.10 -6.91
N ASP A 60 -5.47 -33.03 -8.09
CA ASP A 60 -4.91 -33.62 -9.30
C ASP A 60 -3.59 -32.94 -9.69
N SER A 61 -2.58 -33.75 -10.03
CA SER A 61 -1.23 -33.28 -10.32
C SER A 61 -1.18 -32.27 -11.48
N HIS A 62 -1.97 -32.48 -12.55
CA HIS A 62 -2.02 -31.55 -13.67
C HIS A 62 -2.62 -30.21 -13.28
N SER A 63 -3.67 -30.23 -12.47
CA SER A 63 -4.33 -29.03 -11.96
C SER A 63 -3.40 -28.23 -11.05
N ILE A 64 -2.70 -28.89 -10.13
CA ILE A 64 -1.74 -28.25 -9.22
C ILE A 64 -0.61 -27.60 -10.03
N LEU A 65 0.01 -28.31 -10.96
CA LEU A 65 1.11 -27.80 -11.78
C LEU A 65 0.66 -26.62 -12.68
N ALA A 66 -0.57 -26.67 -13.19
CA ALA A 66 -1.12 -25.56 -14.00
C ALA A 66 -1.36 -24.28 -13.19
N ALA A 67 -1.77 -24.41 -11.92
CA ALA A 67 -2.09 -23.28 -11.04
C ALA A 67 -0.85 -22.68 -10.32
N GLU A 68 0.13 -23.53 -10.01
CA GLU A 68 1.27 -23.25 -9.13
C GLU A 68 1.94 -21.91 -9.42
N ARG A 69 2.35 -21.70 -10.67
CA ARG A 69 3.13 -20.49 -11.01
C ARG A 69 2.36 -19.21 -10.75
N VAL A 70 1.09 -19.18 -11.10
CA VAL A 70 0.22 -18.01 -10.88
C VAL A 70 -0.01 -17.78 -9.39
N ALA A 71 -0.32 -18.84 -8.63
CA ALA A 71 -0.50 -18.78 -7.19
C ALA A 71 0.75 -18.25 -6.48
N LEU A 72 1.93 -18.80 -6.78
CA LEU A 72 3.19 -18.37 -6.18
C LEU A 72 3.60 -16.95 -6.58
N ASN A 73 3.28 -16.51 -7.81
CA ASN A 73 3.54 -15.14 -8.23
C ASN A 73 2.73 -14.13 -7.40
N PHE A 74 1.43 -14.38 -7.17
CA PHE A 74 0.62 -13.52 -6.31
C PHE A 74 1.10 -13.54 -4.86
N LEU A 75 1.33 -14.72 -4.29
CA LEU A 75 1.80 -14.86 -2.91
C LEU A 75 3.14 -14.14 -2.71
N GLY A 76 4.09 -14.35 -3.62
CA GLY A 76 5.41 -13.71 -3.53
C GLY A 76 5.35 -12.20 -3.71
N HIS A 77 4.56 -11.72 -4.67
CA HIS A 77 4.38 -10.28 -4.90
C HIS A 77 3.77 -9.58 -3.68
N MET A 78 2.66 -10.10 -3.18
CA MET A 78 1.95 -9.51 -2.05
C MET A 78 2.75 -9.63 -0.75
N SER A 79 3.35 -10.78 -0.47
CA SER A 79 4.20 -10.97 0.71
C SER A 79 5.47 -10.12 0.65
N GLY A 80 6.00 -9.89 -0.55
CA GLY A 80 7.12 -8.96 -0.76
C GLY A 80 6.76 -7.52 -0.36
N ILE A 81 5.60 -7.03 -0.80
CA ILE A 81 5.10 -5.69 -0.42
C ILE A 81 4.85 -5.62 1.09
N ALA A 82 4.20 -6.63 1.68
CA ALA A 82 3.93 -6.69 3.11
C ALA A 82 5.23 -6.69 3.92
N SER A 83 6.21 -7.49 3.51
CA SER A 83 7.51 -7.61 4.18
C SER A 83 8.30 -6.30 4.11
N GLU A 84 8.33 -5.64 2.95
CA GLU A 84 9.02 -4.36 2.78
C GLU A 84 8.33 -3.27 3.61
N THR A 85 7.01 -3.20 3.57
CA THR A 85 6.24 -2.28 4.42
C THR A 85 6.54 -2.48 5.90
N ASN A 86 6.62 -3.75 6.35
CA ASN A 86 6.90 -4.08 7.74
C ASN A 86 8.30 -3.59 8.20
N LYS A 87 9.30 -3.62 7.32
CA LYS A 87 10.62 -3.04 7.64
C LYS A 87 10.53 -1.55 7.94
N TYR A 88 9.82 -0.78 7.10
CA TYR A 88 9.61 0.65 7.34
C TYR A 88 8.79 0.90 8.61
N VAL A 89 7.72 0.14 8.84
CA VAL A 89 6.91 0.24 10.06
C VAL A 89 7.76 -0.01 11.30
N LYS A 90 8.60 -1.04 11.29
CA LYS A 90 9.53 -1.34 12.40
C LYS A 90 10.56 -0.22 12.60
N SER A 91 11.04 0.43 11.55
CA SER A 91 12.01 1.50 11.64
C SER A 91 11.49 2.77 12.34
N ILE A 92 10.18 2.99 12.30
CA ILE A 92 9.51 4.14 12.91
C ILE A 92 8.74 3.80 14.20
N ALA A 93 8.87 2.58 14.72
CA ALA A 93 8.08 2.06 15.84
C ALA A 93 8.13 2.94 17.12
N ASN A 94 9.22 3.69 17.33
CA ASN A 94 9.40 4.60 18.46
C ASN A 94 8.87 6.02 18.20
N THR A 95 8.11 6.23 17.14
CA THR A 95 7.56 7.53 16.74
C THR A 95 6.04 7.47 16.64
N LYS A 96 5.40 8.62 16.40
CA LYS A 96 3.98 8.71 16.07
C LYS A 96 3.70 8.68 14.56
N ALA A 97 4.75 8.61 13.73
CA ALA A 97 4.63 8.58 12.28
C ALA A 97 3.97 7.27 11.80
N ARG A 98 3.42 7.29 10.60
CA ARG A 98 2.78 6.15 9.95
C ARG A 98 3.31 5.99 8.54
N ILE A 99 3.50 4.77 8.11
CA ILE A 99 3.84 4.46 6.72
C ILE A 99 2.55 4.39 5.90
N LEU A 100 2.51 5.14 4.80
CA LEU A 100 1.36 5.20 3.90
C LEU A 100 1.72 4.65 2.51
N SER A 101 0.77 3.93 1.91
CA SER A 101 0.88 3.57 0.49
C SER A 101 0.60 4.77 -0.41
N THR A 102 1.08 4.74 -1.65
CA THR A 102 0.75 5.74 -2.67
C THR A 102 -0.22 5.18 -3.72
N ARG A 103 -0.51 5.96 -4.78
CA ARG A 103 -1.22 5.52 -5.99
C ARG A 103 -0.28 5.01 -7.08
N LYS A 104 1.02 4.99 -6.85
CA LYS A 104 2.03 4.44 -7.78
C LYS A 104 2.05 2.92 -7.66
N THR A 105 1.02 2.28 -8.18
CA THR A 105 0.77 0.84 -8.10
C THR A 105 0.87 0.19 -9.47
N THR A 106 1.09 -1.13 -9.49
CA THR A 106 1.04 -1.91 -10.73
C THR A 106 -0.36 -1.82 -11.36
N PRO A 107 -0.47 -1.54 -12.67
CA PRO A 107 -1.76 -1.49 -13.34
C PRO A 107 -2.61 -2.74 -13.06
N GLY A 108 -3.87 -2.54 -12.66
CA GLY A 108 -4.80 -3.62 -12.33
C GLY A 108 -4.62 -4.24 -10.94
N LEU A 109 -3.50 -4.05 -10.24
CA LEU A 109 -3.20 -4.73 -8.97
C LEU A 109 -3.35 -3.84 -7.72
N ARG A 110 -3.82 -2.59 -7.85
CA ARG A 110 -3.89 -1.63 -6.72
C ARG A 110 -4.60 -2.16 -5.50
N ALA A 111 -5.71 -2.88 -5.67
CA ALA A 111 -6.49 -3.41 -4.56
C ALA A 111 -5.66 -4.37 -3.69
N ILE A 112 -5.01 -5.33 -4.33
CA ILE A 112 -4.21 -6.34 -3.63
C ILE A 112 -2.89 -5.78 -3.09
N GLU A 113 -2.26 -4.82 -3.78
CA GLU A 113 -1.05 -4.14 -3.30
C GLU A 113 -1.33 -3.29 -2.06
N LYS A 114 -2.44 -2.53 -2.06
CA LYS A 114 -2.88 -1.78 -0.87
C LYS A 114 -3.28 -2.69 0.29
N TYR A 115 -3.86 -3.85 0.00
CA TYR A 115 -4.12 -4.86 1.02
C TYR A 115 -2.79 -5.37 1.62
N ALA A 116 -1.81 -5.68 0.78
CA ALA A 116 -0.49 -6.15 1.21
C ALA A 116 0.24 -5.12 2.08
N VAL A 117 0.14 -3.82 1.77
CA VAL A 117 0.66 -2.74 2.64
C VAL A 117 0.04 -2.82 4.04
N ARG A 118 -1.27 -3.08 4.14
CA ARG A 118 -1.93 -3.24 5.45
C ARG A 118 -1.43 -4.46 6.20
N CYS A 119 -1.22 -5.58 5.51
CA CYS A 119 -0.62 -6.77 6.11
C CYS A 119 0.77 -6.49 6.69
N GLY A 120 1.54 -5.62 6.07
CA GLY A 120 2.84 -5.15 6.58
C GLY A 120 2.76 -4.16 7.75
N GLY A 121 1.55 -3.79 8.21
CA GLY A 121 1.32 -2.82 9.29
C GLY A 121 1.28 -1.36 8.81
N GLY A 122 1.32 -1.11 7.51
CA GLY A 122 1.14 0.22 6.93
C GLY A 122 -0.32 0.64 6.81
N TYR A 123 -0.52 1.86 6.37
CA TYR A 123 -1.83 2.46 6.12
C TYR A 123 -1.99 2.78 4.63
N ASN A 124 -3.21 3.04 4.21
CA ASN A 124 -3.48 3.43 2.83
C ASN A 124 -3.79 4.94 2.75
N HIS A 125 -3.07 5.64 1.90
CA HIS A 125 -3.49 6.94 1.37
C HIS A 125 -4.68 6.74 0.40
N ARG A 126 -5.25 7.84 -0.15
CA ARG A 126 -6.40 7.78 -1.05
C ARG A 126 -6.29 6.65 -2.09
N TYR A 127 -7.42 5.95 -2.30
CA TYR A 127 -7.49 4.82 -3.22
C TYR A 127 -7.55 5.27 -4.70
N GLY A 128 -8.35 6.29 -4.96
CA GLY A 128 -8.61 6.86 -6.29
C GLY A 128 -8.58 8.39 -6.28
N LEU A 129 -9.00 9.00 -7.38
CA LEU A 129 -9.15 10.46 -7.48
C LEU A 129 -10.43 10.97 -6.82
N ASP A 130 -11.36 10.07 -6.56
CA ASP A 130 -12.62 10.26 -5.86
C ASP A 130 -12.49 10.22 -4.32
N TYR A 131 -11.31 9.86 -3.82
CA TYR A 131 -10.99 9.73 -2.39
C TYR A 131 -10.06 10.87 -1.94
N GLY A 132 -10.63 12.01 -1.59
CA GLY A 132 -9.84 13.18 -1.18
C GLY A 132 -9.19 13.95 -2.35
N ILE A 133 -8.89 15.20 -2.12
CA ILE A 133 -8.33 16.10 -3.12
C ILE A 133 -6.87 16.35 -2.79
N LEU A 134 -5.97 16.10 -3.75
CA LEU A 134 -4.56 16.45 -3.65
C LEU A 134 -4.22 17.51 -4.71
N ILE A 135 -3.90 18.70 -4.24
CA ILE A 135 -3.42 19.80 -5.07
C ILE A 135 -1.91 19.62 -5.27
N LYS A 136 -1.48 19.50 -6.51
CA LYS A 136 -0.08 19.30 -6.91
C LYS A 136 0.49 20.52 -7.58
N ASP A 137 1.81 20.53 -7.77
CA ASP A 137 2.56 21.59 -8.46
C ASP A 137 1.91 22.04 -9.78
N ASN A 138 1.49 21.10 -10.62
CA ASN A 138 0.81 21.39 -11.88
C ASN A 138 -0.54 22.11 -11.68
N HIS A 139 -1.29 21.74 -10.64
CA HIS A 139 -2.56 22.42 -10.31
C HIS A 139 -2.29 23.85 -9.80
N ILE A 140 -1.26 24.03 -8.97
CA ILE A 140 -0.85 25.34 -8.44
C ILE A 140 -0.43 26.24 -9.58
N LYS A 141 0.41 25.76 -10.50
CA LYS A 141 0.84 26.51 -11.70
C LYS A 141 -0.35 26.89 -12.58
N ALA A 142 -1.25 25.94 -12.87
CA ALA A 142 -2.43 26.18 -13.71
C ALA A 142 -3.40 27.22 -13.10
N ALA A 143 -3.56 27.23 -11.78
CA ALA A 143 -4.41 28.18 -11.07
C ALA A 143 -3.75 29.55 -10.87
N GLY A 144 -2.41 29.64 -10.97
CA GLY A 144 -1.62 30.84 -10.70
C GLY A 144 -1.38 31.11 -9.22
N GLY A 145 -1.17 30.05 -8.43
CA GLY A 145 -0.78 30.07 -7.02
C GLY A 145 -1.65 29.18 -6.11
N ILE A 146 -1.14 28.90 -4.91
CA ILE A 146 -1.79 28.02 -3.93
C ILE A 146 -3.15 28.58 -3.48
N GLU A 147 -3.20 29.88 -3.15
CA GLU A 147 -4.43 30.53 -2.70
C GLU A 147 -5.55 30.42 -3.74
N LYS A 148 -5.23 30.69 -5.02
CA LYS A 148 -6.21 30.58 -6.11
C LYS A 148 -6.67 29.16 -6.33
N ALA A 149 -5.75 28.18 -6.29
CA ALA A 149 -6.07 26.77 -6.40
C ALA A 149 -7.03 26.33 -5.28
N LEU A 150 -6.74 26.70 -4.04
CA LEU A 150 -7.60 26.43 -2.89
C LEU A 150 -8.98 27.04 -3.03
N LYS A 151 -9.08 28.32 -3.50
CA LYS A 151 -10.36 28.99 -3.71
C LYS A 151 -11.23 28.29 -4.74
N ILE A 152 -10.65 27.89 -5.87
CA ILE A 152 -11.35 27.16 -6.93
C ILE A 152 -11.89 25.84 -6.36
N ILE A 153 -11.07 25.09 -5.62
CA ILE A 153 -11.44 23.78 -5.09
C ILE A 153 -12.47 23.89 -3.96
N LYS A 154 -12.30 24.83 -3.02
CA LYS A 154 -13.25 25.04 -1.92
C LYS A 154 -14.68 25.32 -2.43
N ASN A 155 -14.82 25.99 -3.57
CA ASN A 155 -16.11 26.31 -4.17
C ASN A 155 -16.77 25.13 -4.90
N ASN A 156 -16.00 24.10 -5.28
CA ASN A 156 -16.45 23.01 -6.14
C ASN A 156 -16.34 21.60 -5.51
N LYS A 157 -15.70 21.49 -4.33
CA LYS A 157 -15.48 20.17 -3.70
C LYS A 157 -16.76 19.60 -3.07
N PRO A 158 -16.89 18.27 -3.00
CA PRO A 158 -17.92 17.62 -2.20
C PRO A 158 -17.80 18.00 -0.71
N TYR A 159 -18.93 18.02 0.02
CA TYR A 159 -19.02 18.54 1.38
C TYR A 159 -18.00 17.90 2.35
N MET A 160 -17.93 16.58 2.41
CA MET A 160 -17.05 15.85 3.37
C MET A 160 -15.72 15.44 2.73
N THR A 161 -15.07 16.36 2.01
CA THR A 161 -13.79 16.04 1.34
C THR A 161 -12.67 16.90 1.87
N ASP A 162 -11.62 16.27 2.38
CA ASP A 162 -10.39 16.94 2.78
C ASP A 162 -9.56 17.37 1.57
N ILE A 163 -8.81 18.46 1.75
CA ILE A 163 -7.87 18.97 0.74
C ILE A 163 -6.46 18.86 1.32
N GLU A 164 -5.60 18.19 0.58
CA GLU A 164 -4.17 18.11 0.82
C GLU A 164 -3.44 18.94 -0.25
N VAL A 165 -2.39 19.65 0.16
CA VAL A 165 -1.54 20.45 -0.73
C VAL A 165 -0.14 19.88 -0.71
N GLU A 166 0.38 19.52 -1.88
CA GLU A 166 1.76 19.08 -2.10
C GLU A 166 2.64 20.33 -2.30
N VAL A 167 3.70 20.44 -1.51
CA VAL A 167 4.64 21.57 -1.52
C VAL A 167 6.08 21.07 -1.55
N ASP A 168 6.96 21.75 -2.27
CA ASP A 168 8.36 21.39 -2.46
C ASP A 168 9.33 22.44 -1.88
N THR A 169 8.82 23.55 -1.34
CA THR A 169 9.62 24.61 -0.70
C THR A 169 9.05 25.01 0.66
N ILE A 170 9.92 25.61 1.51
CA ILE A 170 9.52 26.16 2.80
C ILE A 170 8.56 27.34 2.62
N GLU A 171 8.75 28.16 1.59
CA GLU A 171 7.90 29.30 1.29
C GLU A 171 6.46 28.87 0.99
N GLN A 172 6.29 27.82 0.18
CA GLN A 172 4.96 27.23 -0.10
C GLN A 172 4.34 26.61 1.16
N PHE A 173 5.15 25.94 1.99
CA PHE A 173 4.69 25.45 3.29
C PHE A 173 4.18 26.59 4.18
N LEU A 174 4.92 27.68 4.30
CA LEU A 174 4.51 28.86 5.08
C LEU A 174 3.26 29.52 4.48
N GLU A 175 3.11 29.53 3.16
CA GLU A 175 1.88 29.98 2.51
C GLU A 175 0.69 29.08 2.90
N CYS A 176 0.84 27.76 2.87
CA CYS A 176 -0.18 26.82 3.34
C CYS A 176 -0.57 27.06 4.81
N GLN A 177 0.40 27.35 5.70
CA GLN A 177 0.15 27.70 7.09
C GLN A 177 -0.72 28.98 7.21
N ARG A 178 -0.45 30.02 6.41
CA ARG A 178 -1.25 31.27 6.39
C ARG A 178 -2.67 31.06 5.86
N LEU A 179 -2.84 30.08 4.95
CA LEU A 179 -4.12 29.75 4.33
C LEU A 179 -4.93 28.68 5.10
N ASP A 180 -4.43 28.29 6.28
CA ASP A 180 -5.05 27.29 7.19
C ASP A 180 -5.28 25.94 6.49
N VAL A 181 -4.26 25.45 5.76
CA VAL A 181 -4.30 24.15 5.09
C VAL A 181 -4.05 23.06 6.12
N ARG A 182 -5.01 22.16 6.27
CA ARG A 182 -4.96 21.10 7.29
C ARG A 182 -4.03 19.95 6.95
N TYR A 183 -3.91 19.57 5.69
CA TYR A 183 -3.05 18.47 5.23
C TYR A 183 -2.02 19.01 4.26
N ILE A 184 -0.74 18.82 4.56
CA ILE A 184 0.37 19.32 3.73
C ILE A 184 1.35 18.18 3.48
N LEU A 185 1.58 17.86 2.21
CA LEU A 185 2.57 16.88 1.78
C LEU A 185 3.85 17.60 1.40
N LEU A 186 4.93 17.29 2.10
CA LEU A 186 6.28 17.80 1.88
C LEU A 186 6.95 16.89 0.85
N ASP A 187 6.99 17.30 -0.42
CA ASP A 187 7.49 16.48 -1.52
C ASP A 187 8.96 16.75 -1.80
N ASN A 188 9.75 15.67 -1.84
CA ASN A 188 11.18 15.69 -2.14
C ASN A 188 12.03 16.64 -1.25
N MET A 189 11.56 16.96 -0.04
CA MET A 189 12.30 17.81 0.89
C MET A 189 13.39 17.05 1.65
N SER A 190 14.52 17.71 1.90
CA SER A 190 15.58 17.14 2.76
C SER A 190 15.09 16.99 4.21
N PRO A 191 15.68 16.07 5.02
CA PRO A 191 15.35 15.95 6.44
C PRO A 191 15.48 17.24 7.23
N GLN A 192 16.41 18.13 6.83
CA GLN A 192 16.62 19.44 7.45
C GLN A 192 15.40 20.36 7.19
N TYR A 193 14.91 20.43 5.95
CA TYR A 193 13.73 21.20 5.57
C TYR A 193 12.46 20.62 6.19
N ILE A 194 12.30 19.30 6.24
CA ILE A 194 11.18 18.66 6.95
C ILE A 194 11.19 19.07 8.44
N SER A 195 12.35 19.05 9.08
CA SER A 195 12.50 19.46 10.49
C SER A 195 12.14 20.94 10.68
N GLU A 196 12.49 21.80 9.73
CA GLU A 196 12.12 23.21 9.74
C GLU A 196 10.60 23.40 9.58
N CYS A 197 9.96 22.68 8.66
CA CYS A 197 8.51 22.69 8.50
C CYS A 197 7.81 22.24 9.77
N ILE A 198 8.28 21.17 10.43
CA ILE A 198 7.73 20.68 11.69
C ILE A 198 7.80 21.76 12.78
N LYS A 199 8.94 22.45 12.92
CA LYS A 199 9.11 23.55 13.92
C LYS A 199 8.19 24.74 13.63
N ASN A 200 7.90 25.00 12.36
CA ASN A 200 7.05 26.12 11.92
C ASN A 200 5.57 25.72 11.75
N ASN A 201 5.18 24.50 12.10
CA ASN A 201 3.78 24.02 12.01
C ASN A 201 2.93 24.61 13.16
N LYS A 202 2.58 25.88 13.04
CA LYS A 202 1.87 26.63 14.09
C LYS A 202 0.38 26.31 14.17
N ILE A 203 -0.24 25.93 13.06
CA ILE A 203 -1.67 25.59 13.00
C ILE A 203 -1.94 24.13 13.36
N GLY A 204 -0.91 23.32 13.60
CA GLY A 204 -1.07 21.90 13.85
C GLY A 204 -1.54 21.10 12.63
N ALA A 205 -1.12 21.49 11.43
CA ALA A 205 -1.41 20.75 10.21
C ALA A 205 -0.87 19.32 10.30
N ILE A 206 -1.55 18.37 9.65
CA ILE A 206 -1.06 17.02 9.46
C ILE A 206 -0.04 17.08 8.32
N LEU A 207 1.19 16.65 8.59
CA LEU A 207 2.28 16.66 7.64
C LEU A 207 2.54 15.24 7.12
N GLU A 208 2.64 15.11 5.82
CA GLU A 208 3.18 13.93 5.15
C GLU A 208 4.52 14.27 4.50
N ALA A 209 5.42 13.30 4.35
CA ALA A 209 6.69 13.45 3.66
C ALA A 209 6.84 12.35 2.60
N SER A 210 7.29 12.76 1.40
CA SER A 210 7.48 11.85 0.26
C SER A 210 8.83 12.10 -0.44
#